data_70d38482f468ad428ab483f97167db29
#
_entry.id   70d38482f468ad428ab483f97167db29
#
_cell.length_a   1.000
_cell.length_b   1.000
_cell.length_c   1.000
_cell.angle_alpha   90.00
_cell.angle_beta   90.00
_cell.angle_gamma   90.00
#
_symmetry.space_group_name_H-M   'P 1'
#
loop_
_entity.id
_entity.type
_entity.pdbx_description
1 polymer ?
#
loop_
_entity_poly.entity_id
_entity_poly.type
_entity_poly.pdbx_seq_one_letter_code
_entity_poly.pdbx_strand_id
1 'polypeptide(L)'
;MKNYKILDMLRRDRTDLENHLIDGLVDGRVSRREFIRHGSLLGLSLPFLGSVGFAAGLGGLPSLARAQGKPGATIRVASSVPAAAIEPVSVADAGGLLMLQQVGEFLCLDGPDLVLKPMLAESWKPNDKGDVWTFKLRKGVKFHSGGEMKADDVVASIDRLADPKNSSNALSVFTGYLQKGATKKVDDYTVEFHLDAPNGNFPYMVSSDNYNAIIIPADYKGDFEKTFNGTGPFKLEKYTPKVGASFVRNDDYWGEKALPDRTEFTFFGDIQPMILALQGRQVDVINQLPVLAGVALLNDPNVDILSLKSVAHQQVHMRTDMDPFKDPRVRRAIALSLDRNKLQKGLMRGRAALGNDSPFAAVYPSSDPTVPQRQQDLKQAKELMEAAGVGKGFKVTLTTERYLEIPEYAVLIQNAVKEIGITLDLNILDQGAYYGDAVFGKSNWLDSVMGITDYGHRGVPNVYLSAPLKSEGTWNSAHFKNKDYDTLASSYIAALDLEAQKQTAGKIQRLLLEETPVIFGYFFDFLTATAKGVTGVQPTAMSQNYLDRASKA
;
A
#
# COMPACT_ATOMS: atom_id res chain seq x y z
N MET A 1 -6.45 -28.88 21.01
CA MET A 1 -6.32 -30.24 20.40
C MET A 1 -6.89 -30.19 18.99
N LYS A 2 -6.18 -30.72 18.01
CA LYS A 2 -6.62 -30.73 16.61
C LYS A 2 -7.80 -31.67 16.42
N ASN A 3 -8.85 -31.24 15.71
CA ASN A 3 -10.04 -32.05 15.41
C ASN A 3 -10.00 -32.51 13.94
N TYR A 4 -9.35 -33.64 13.69
CA TYR A 4 -9.14 -34.16 12.34
C TYR A 4 -10.46 -34.50 11.62
N LYS A 5 -11.51 -34.95 12.33
CA LYS A 5 -12.83 -35.25 11.71
C LYS A 5 -13.46 -33.99 11.09
N ILE A 6 -13.37 -32.87 11.79
CA ILE A 6 -13.86 -31.58 11.26
C ILE A 6 -12.97 -31.12 10.11
N LEU A 7 -11.64 -31.24 10.25
CA LEU A 7 -10.70 -30.87 9.18
C LEU A 7 -10.97 -31.67 7.90
N ASP A 8 -11.18 -32.99 7.99
CA ASP A 8 -11.47 -33.84 6.84
C ASP A 8 -12.80 -33.45 6.15
N MET A 9 -13.81 -33.05 6.95
CA MET A 9 -15.07 -32.52 6.40
C MET A 9 -14.86 -31.20 5.67
N LEU A 10 -14.06 -30.29 6.23
CA LEU A 10 -13.79 -28.98 5.64
C LEU A 10 -12.95 -29.05 4.36
N ARG A 11 -12.20 -30.15 4.14
CA ARG A 11 -11.37 -30.39 2.95
C ARG A 11 -12.12 -30.93 1.74
N ARG A 12 -13.30 -31.57 1.93
CA ARG A 12 -13.97 -32.40 0.90
C ARG A 12 -14.26 -31.69 -0.41
N ASP A 13 -14.64 -30.41 -0.34
CA ASP A 13 -15.05 -29.64 -1.52
C ASP A 13 -14.04 -28.51 -1.83
N ARG A 14 -12.75 -28.78 -1.54
CA ARG A 14 -11.67 -27.80 -1.71
C ARG A 14 -10.71 -28.25 -2.81
N THR A 15 -10.13 -27.25 -3.48
CA THR A 15 -9.06 -27.48 -4.45
C THR A 15 -7.80 -28.00 -3.77
N ASP A 16 -6.88 -28.57 -4.53
CA ASP A 16 -5.59 -29.02 -4.01
C ASP A 16 -4.80 -27.87 -3.38
N LEU A 17 -4.86 -26.67 -3.98
CA LEU A 17 -4.23 -25.46 -3.47
C LEU A 17 -4.80 -25.03 -2.11
N GLU A 18 -6.15 -25.03 -1.96
CA GLU A 18 -6.81 -24.72 -0.70
C GLU A 18 -6.48 -25.75 0.38
N ASN A 19 -6.44 -27.05 0.00
CA ASN A 19 -6.06 -28.13 0.90
C ASN A 19 -4.59 -28.04 1.31
N HIS A 20 -3.67 -27.69 0.41
CA HIS A 20 -2.26 -27.45 0.75
C HIS A 20 -2.12 -26.32 1.78
N LEU A 21 -2.90 -25.22 1.64
CA LEU A 21 -2.90 -24.14 2.60
C LEU A 21 -3.44 -24.57 3.98
N ILE A 22 -4.51 -25.40 4.02
CA ILE A 22 -5.05 -25.99 5.25
C ILE A 22 -4.00 -26.88 5.93
N ASP A 23 -3.32 -27.73 5.17
CA ASP A 23 -2.26 -28.61 5.67
C ASP A 23 -1.08 -27.82 6.21
N GLY A 24 -0.68 -26.73 5.53
CA GLY A 24 0.33 -25.81 6.00
C GLY A 24 0.03 -25.25 7.38
N LEU A 25 -1.24 -24.86 7.64
CA LEU A 25 -1.68 -24.42 8.97
C LEU A 25 -1.66 -25.55 10.00
N VAL A 26 -2.15 -26.73 9.62
CA VAL A 26 -2.23 -27.88 10.53
C VAL A 26 -0.83 -28.36 10.93
N ASP A 27 0.12 -28.33 10.01
CA ASP A 27 1.50 -28.78 10.21
C ASP A 27 2.39 -27.69 10.86
N GLY A 28 1.87 -26.45 10.99
CA GLY A 28 2.60 -25.33 11.57
C GLY A 28 3.60 -24.66 10.62
N ARG A 29 3.59 -25.00 9.32
CA ARG A 29 4.38 -24.36 8.25
C ARG A 29 3.85 -22.97 7.92
N VAL A 30 2.55 -22.75 8.11
CA VAL A 30 1.83 -21.51 7.90
C VAL A 30 1.25 -21.06 9.23
N SER A 31 1.53 -19.82 9.65
CA SER A 31 0.93 -19.25 10.84
C SER A 31 -0.57 -18.94 10.62
N ARG A 32 -1.33 -18.79 11.71
CA ARG A 32 -2.75 -18.43 11.64
C ARG A 32 -3.00 -17.15 10.84
N ARG A 33 -2.16 -16.12 11.00
CA ARG A 33 -2.29 -14.85 10.28
C ARG A 33 -2.07 -15.02 8.79
N GLU A 34 -1.03 -15.75 8.41
CA GLU A 34 -0.73 -16.08 7.03
C GLU A 34 -1.84 -16.89 6.38
N PHE A 35 -2.39 -17.89 7.10
CA PHE A 35 -3.50 -18.71 6.65
C PHE A 35 -4.76 -17.86 6.35
N ILE A 36 -5.13 -16.98 7.27
CA ILE A 36 -6.31 -16.12 7.08
C ILE A 36 -6.10 -15.18 5.89
N ARG A 37 -4.93 -14.54 5.80
CA ARG A 37 -4.62 -13.61 4.72
C ARG A 37 -4.59 -14.31 3.36
N HIS A 38 -3.82 -15.37 3.23
CA HIS A 38 -3.69 -16.07 1.95
C HIS A 38 -5.00 -16.78 1.55
N GLY A 39 -5.70 -17.34 2.51
CA GLY A 39 -7.03 -17.91 2.27
C GLY A 39 -8.05 -16.87 1.79
N SER A 40 -8.02 -15.65 2.33
CA SER A 40 -8.87 -14.56 1.83
C SER A 40 -8.51 -14.15 0.40
N LEU A 41 -7.22 -14.13 0.06
CA LEU A 41 -6.74 -13.87 -1.31
C LEU A 41 -7.27 -14.91 -2.29
N LEU A 42 -7.31 -16.19 -1.90
CA LEU A 42 -7.89 -17.27 -2.70
C LEU A 42 -9.43 -17.27 -2.71
N GLY A 43 -10.08 -16.33 -2.02
CA GLY A 43 -11.54 -16.20 -1.97
C GLY A 43 -12.23 -17.06 -0.93
N LEU A 44 -11.48 -17.67 0.02
CA LEU A 44 -12.08 -18.41 1.13
C LEU A 44 -12.76 -17.45 2.11
N SER A 45 -13.99 -17.77 2.50
CA SER A 45 -14.76 -16.91 3.40
C SER A 45 -14.17 -16.87 4.82
N LEU A 46 -14.24 -15.72 5.50
CA LEU A 46 -13.74 -15.58 6.87
C LEU A 46 -14.36 -16.58 7.85
N PRO A 47 -15.69 -16.89 7.81
CA PRO A 47 -16.26 -17.94 8.64
C PRO A 47 -15.63 -19.31 8.40
N PHE A 48 -15.34 -19.67 7.14
CA PHE A 48 -14.67 -20.92 6.80
C PHE A 48 -13.23 -20.94 7.37
N LEU A 49 -12.46 -19.89 7.15
CA LEU A 49 -11.09 -19.73 7.69
C LEU A 49 -11.07 -19.82 9.23
N GLY A 50 -12.08 -19.22 9.88
CA GLY A 50 -12.27 -19.33 11.33
C GLY A 50 -12.57 -20.76 11.79
N SER A 51 -13.39 -21.50 11.04
CA SER A 51 -13.73 -22.89 11.33
C SER A 51 -12.53 -23.82 11.21
N VAL A 52 -11.71 -23.63 10.17
CA VAL A 52 -10.43 -24.36 9.99
C VAL A 52 -9.47 -24.04 11.15
N GLY A 53 -9.28 -22.77 11.50
CA GLY A 53 -8.43 -22.35 12.62
C GLY A 53 -8.89 -22.98 13.95
N PHE A 54 -10.18 -23.01 14.21
CA PHE A 54 -10.74 -23.67 15.38
C PHE A 54 -10.47 -25.19 15.37
N ALA A 55 -10.73 -25.86 14.24
CA ALA A 55 -10.48 -27.29 14.08
C ALA A 55 -8.99 -27.65 14.19
N ALA A 56 -8.10 -26.75 13.77
CA ALA A 56 -6.64 -26.89 13.94
C ALA A 56 -6.17 -26.63 15.39
N GLY A 57 -7.07 -26.27 16.32
CA GLY A 57 -6.76 -26.06 17.73
C GLY A 57 -6.20 -24.67 18.05
N LEU A 58 -6.36 -23.70 17.14
CA LEU A 58 -5.82 -22.33 17.27
C LEU A 58 -6.85 -21.31 17.79
N GLY A 59 -8.04 -21.77 18.22
CA GLY A 59 -9.16 -20.92 18.63
C GLY A 59 -9.96 -20.33 17.45
N GLY A 60 -11.14 -19.77 17.73
CA GLY A 60 -11.94 -19.06 16.72
C GLY A 60 -11.33 -17.71 16.31
N LEU A 61 -11.87 -17.09 15.24
CA LEU A 61 -11.53 -15.70 14.91
C LEU A 61 -11.85 -14.81 16.13
N PRO A 62 -10.99 -13.85 16.48
CA PRO A 62 -11.39 -12.87 17.47
C PRO A 62 -12.66 -12.18 16.96
N SER A 63 -13.68 -12.09 17.82
CA SER A 63 -14.82 -11.25 17.52
C SER A 63 -14.27 -9.83 17.37
N LEU A 64 -14.44 -9.22 16.20
CA LEU A 64 -14.23 -7.79 16.07
C LEU A 64 -15.24 -7.16 17.02
N ALA A 65 -14.74 -6.62 18.15
CA ALA A 65 -15.56 -5.84 19.04
C ALA A 65 -16.09 -4.66 18.20
N ARG A 66 -17.37 -4.73 17.82
CA ARG A 66 -18.03 -3.62 17.15
C ARG A 66 -18.03 -2.46 18.14
N ALA A 67 -17.34 -1.39 17.78
CA ALA A 67 -17.45 -0.16 18.53
C ALA A 67 -18.93 0.25 18.50
N GLN A 68 -19.59 0.22 19.66
CA GLN A 68 -20.95 0.75 19.82
C GLN A 68 -20.85 2.27 19.90
N GLY A 69 -20.68 2.92 18.74
CA GLY A 69 -20.71 4.37 18.65
C GLY A 69 -22.14 4.90 18.71
N LYS A 70 -22.29 6.14 19.16
CA LYS A 70 -23.59 6.84 19.14
C LYS A 70 -23.82 7.39 17.72
N PRO A 71 -25.00 7.17 17.11
CA PRO A 71 -25.36 7.81 15.85
C PRO A 71 -25.61 9.31 16.02
N GLY A 72 -25.58 10.07 14.93
CA GLY A 72 -26.02 11.46 14.89
C GLY A 72 -24.90 12.52 14.99
N ALA A 73 -23.63 12.11 15.04
CA ALA A 73 -22.54 13.08 15.15
C ALA A 73 -22.09 13.61 13.78
N THR A 74 -21.52 14.84 13.77
CA THR A 74 -20.69 15.32 12.67
C THR A 74 -19.23 15.06 13.01
N ILE A 75 -18.50 14.36 12.13
CA ILE A 75 -17.06 14.13 12.25
C ILE A 75 -16.32 15.12 11.36
N ARG A 76 -15.43 15.92 11.96
CA ARG A 76 -14.67 16.98 11.29
C ARG A 76 -13.23 16.52 11.07
N VAL A 77 -12.76 16.56 9.84
CA VAL A 77 -11.46 16.03 9.44
C VAL A 77 -10.60 17.13 8.84
N ALA A 78 -9.37 17.25 9.31
CA ALA A 78 -8.33 18.03 8.65
C ALA A 78 -7.59 17.16 7.63
N SER A 79 -7.42 17.66 6.42
CA SER A 79 -6.71 17.01 5.33
C SER A 79 -5.88 18.03 4.55
N SER A 80 -4.89 17.54 3.79
CA SER A 80 -4.20 18.34 2.79
C SER A 80 -5.15 18.81 1.69
N VAL A 81 -4.85 19.94 1.08
CA VAL A 81 -5.54 20.41 -0.13
C VAL A 81 -5.33 19.34 -1.24
N PRO A 82 -6.40 18.87 -1.93
CA PRO A 82 -6.22 18.06 -3.13
C PRO A 82 -5.32 18.76 -4.16
N ALA A 83 -4.31 18.06 -4.65
CA ALA A 83 -3.30 18.65 -5.53
C ALA A 83 -3.83 18.96 -6.93
N ALA A 84 -4.84 18.22 -7.38
CA ALA A 84 -5.51 18.37 -8.67
C ALA A 84 -7.00 18.12 -8.53
N ALA A 85 -7.72 18.14 -9.64
CA ALA A 85 -9.12 17.71 -9.70
C ALA A 85 -9.28 16.27 -9.20
N ILE A 86 -10.34 16.02 -8.42
CA ILE A 86 -10.64 14.70 -7.89
C ILE A 86 -11.28 13.86 -9.02
N GLU A 87 -10.42 13.17 -9.74
CA GLU A 87 -10.79 12.29 -10.86
C GLU A 87 -10.34 10.85 -10.54
N PRO A 88 -11.25 9.86 -10.56
CA PRO A 88 -10.91 8.47 -10.19
C PRO A 88 -9.72 7.90 -10.95
N VAL A 89 -9.51 8.32 -12.20
CA VAL A 89 -8.44 7.81 -13.06
C VAL A 89 -7.06 8.31 -12.63
N SER A 90 -6.95 9.57 -12.17
CA SER A 90 -5.68 10.27 -12.02
C SER A 90 -5.35 10.72 -10.59
N VAL A 91 -6.32 10.71 -9.68
CA VAL A 91 -6.07 11.12 -8.29
C VAL A 91 -5.02 10.23 -7.62
N ALA A 92 -4.04 10.86 -6.95
CA ALA A 92 -2.95 10.15 -6.27
C ALA A 92 -2.53 10.79 -4.93
N ASP A 93 -2.96 12.03 -4.68
CA ASP A 93 -2.62 12.75 -3.46
C ASP A 93 -3.56 12.43 -2.29
N ALA A 94 -3.06 12.55 -1.06
CA ALA A 94 -3.77 12.16 0.16
C ALA A 94 -5.13 12.87 0.33
N GLY A 95 -5.22 14.15 -0.06
CA GLY A 95 -6.47 14.93 0.04
C GLY A 95 -7.52 14.42 -0.94
N GLY A 96 -7.15 14.22 -2.19
CA GLY A 96 -8.03 13.70 -3.23
C GLY A 96 -8.48 12.26 -2.96
N LEU A 97 -7.57 11.38 -2.53
CA LEU A 97 -7.88 9.99 -2.16
C LEU A 97 -8.86 9.89 -1.00
N LEU A 98 -8.70 10.76 -0.01
CA LEU A 98 -9.63 10.82 1.12
C LEU A 98 -11.05 11.21 0.69
N MET A 99 -11.19 12.16 -0.25
CA MET A 99 -12.50 12.56 -0.79
C MET A 99 -13.12 11.45 -1.64
N LEU A 100 -12.32 10.85 -2.52
CA LEU A 100 -12.76 9.76 -3.41
C LEU A 100 -13.35 8.59 -2.60
N GLN A 101 -12.68 8.20 -1.53
CA GLN A 101 -13.07 7.06 -0.68
C GLN A 101 -14.36 7.32 0.12
N GLN A 102 -14.76 8.57 0.40
CA GLN A 102 -16.03 8.82 1.11
C GLN A 102 -17.26 8.33 0.32
N VAL A 103 -17.16 8.34 -0.98
CA VAL A 103 -18.26 8.00 -1.90
C VAL A 103 -17.99 6.76 -2.73
N GLY A 104 -16.72 6.41 -2.96
CA GLY A 104 -16.31 5.30 -3.81
C GLY A 104 -16.09 4.00 -3.03
N GLU A 105 -16.42 2.88 -3.66
CA GLU A 105 -16.15 1.54 -3.14
C GLU A 105 -15.47 0.66 -4.20
N PHE A 106 -14.87 -0.42 -3.72
CA PHE A 106 -14.01 -1.34 -4.49
C PHE A 106 -14.65 -2.73 -4.57
N LEU A 107 -14.14 -3.58 -5.44
CA LEU A 107 -14.59 -4.98 -5.46
C LEU A 107 -14.26 -5.68 -4.13
N CYS A 108 -13.06 -5.46 -3.60
CA CYS A 108 -12.60 -5.99 -2.33
C CYS A 108 -12.01 -4.87 -1.47
N LEU A 109 -12.11 -4.99 -0.16
CA LEU A 109 -11.47 -4.10 0.80
C LEU A 109 -10.21 -4.77 1.35
N ASP A 110 -9.05 -4.11 1.22
CA ASP A 110 -7.84 -4.49 1.93
C ASP A 110 -7.89 -3.95 3.37
N GLY A 111 -7.82 -4.86 4.34
CA GLY A 111 -7.85 -4.51 5.75
C GLY A 111 -6.47 -4.13 6.30
N PRO A 112 -6.39 -3.52 7.50
CA PRO A 112 -5.12 -3.18 8.15
C PRO A 112 -4.19 -4.38 8.41
N ASP A 113 -4.74 -5.58 8.38
CA ASP A 113 -4.06 -6.87 8.52
C ASP A 113 -3.71 -7.48 7.15
N LEU A 114 -3.94 -6.73 6.08
CA LEU A 114 -3.78 -7.14 4.68
C LEU A 114 -4.66 -8.34 4.32
N VAL A 115 -5.79 -8.51 4.99
CA VAL A 115 -6.80 -9.53 4.70
C VAL A 115 -7.84 -8.93 3.78
N LEU A 116 -8.02 -9.51 2.59
CA LEU A 116 -9.07 -9.08 1.68
C LEU A 116 -10.45 -9.46 2.20
N LYS A 117 -11.36 -8.48 2.18
CA LYS A 117 -12.76 -8.64 2.61
C LYS A 117 -13.70 -8.35 1.44
N PRO A 118 -14.81 -9.08 1.33
CA PRO A 118 -15.87 -8.74 0.37
C PRO A 118 -16.36 -7.30 0.56
N MET A 119 -16.50 -6.57 -0.57
CA MET A 119 -17.15 -5.26 -0.61
C MET A 119 -18.21 -5.26 -1.72
N LEU A 120 -17.95 -4.73 -2.91
CA LEU A 120 -18.86 -4.82 -4.04
C LEU A 120 -18.88 -6.21 -4.70
N ALA A 121 -17.80 -6.99 -4.55
CA ALA A 121 -17.80 -8.41 -4.82
C ALA A 121 -18.07 -9.22 -3.54
N GLU A 122 -18.90 -10.26 -3.64
CA GLU A 122 -19.19 -11.18 -2.53
C GLU A 122 -18.17 -12.29 -2.43
N SER A 123 -17.59 -12.68 -3.58
CA SER A 123 -16.57 -13.72 -3.68
C SER A 123 -15.76 -13.60 -4.97
N TRP A 124 -14.60 -14.22 -4.98
CA TRP A 124 -13.72 -14.33 -6.14
C TRP A 124 -12.94 -15.64 -6.11
N LYS A 125 -12.44 -16.07 -7.26
CA LYS A 125 -11.59 -17.25 -7.37
C LYS A 125 -10.73 -17.22 -8.63
N PRO A 126 -9.50 -17.75 -8.60
CA PRO A 126 -8.71 -17.98 -9.79
C PRO A 126 -9.12 -19.27 -10.52
N ASN A 127 -8.70 -19.38 -11.79
CA ASN A 127 -8.51 -20.69 -12.41
C ASN A 127 -7.20 -21.32 -11.93
N ASP A 128 -6.91 -22.55 -12.34
CA ASP A 128 -5.73 -23.33 -11.91
C ASP A 128 -4.40 -22.66 -12.30
N LYS A 129 -4.39 -21.83 -13.35
CA LYS A 129 -3.20 -21.12 -13.82
C LYS A 129 -3.00 -19.75 -13.17
N GLY A 130 -4.03 -19.17 -12.56
CA GLY A 130 -3.99 -17.82 -12.01
C GLY A 130 -4.00 -16.72 -13.07
N ASP A 131 -4.38 -17.03 -14.31
CA ASP A 131 -4.48 -16.09 -15.43
C ASP A 131 -5.93 -15.66 -15.74
N VAL A 132 -6.93 -16.31 -15.12
CA VAL A 132 -8.34 -15.90 -15.16
C VAL A 132 -8.90 -15.85 -13.74
N TRP A 133 -9.50 -14.71 -13.38
CA TRP A 133 -10.12 -14.50 -12.08
C TRP A 133 -11.61 -14.18 -12.26
N THR A 134 -12.49 -14.97 -11.64
CA THR A 134 -13.95 -14.77 -11.66
C THR A 134 -14.39 -14.11 -10.37
N PHE A 135 -15.14 -13.00 -10.47
CA PHE A 135 -15.72 -12.25 -9.36
C PHE A 135 -17.24 -12.30 -9.42
N LYS A 136 -17.87 -12.62 -8.28
CA LYS A 136 -19.33 -12.53 -8.10
C LYS A 136 -19.67 -11.22 -7.42
N LEU A 137 -20.50 -10.41 -8.08
CA LEU A 137 -20.89 -9.08 -7.61
C LEU A 137 -22.07 -9.14 -6.66
N ARG A 138 -22.13 -8.20 -5.74
CA ARG A 138 -23.25 -7.99 -4.82
C ARG A 138 -24.45 -7.44 -5.59
N LYS A 139 -25.64 -7.99 -5.34
CA LYS A 139 -26.92 -7.52 -5.89
C LYS A 139 -27.50 -6.39 -5.06
N GLY A 140 -28.29 -5.52 -5.68
CA GLY A 140 -29.02 -4.46 -4.99
C GLY A 140 -28.18 -3.27 -4.55
N VAL A 141 -26.89 -3.20 -4.94
CA VAL A 141 -26.04 -2.03 -4.71
C VAL A 141 -26.46 -0.90 -5.63
N LYS A 142 -26.73 0.29 -5.06
CA LYS A 142 -27.15 1.46 -5.83
C LYS A 142 -26.06 2.53 -5.83
N PHE A 143 -25.85 3.14 -6.96
CA PHE A 143 -25.13 4.41 -7.03
C PHE A 143 -25.92 5.53 -6.36
N HIS A 144 -25.25 6.59 -5.96
CA HIS A 144 -25.90 7.76 -5.34
C HIS A 144 -26.94 8.40 -6.27
N SER A 145 -26.78 8.27 -7.58
CA SER A 145 -27.75 8.67 -8.62
C SER A 145 -28.99 7.76 -8.71
N GLY A 146 -29.01 6.60 -8.03
CA GLY A 146 -30.14 5.68 -7.95
C GLY A 146 -30.06 4.44 -8.86
N GLY A 147 -29.19 4.39 -9.86
CA GLY A 147 -29.00 3.20 -10.70
C GLY A 147 -28.35 2.04 -9.94
N GLU A 148 -28.75 0.80 -10.23
CA GLU A 148 -28.14 -0.39 -9.64
C GLU A 148 -26.79 -0.71 -10.33
N MET A 149 -25.75 -0.95 -9.53
CA MET A 149 -24.44 -1.38 -10.02
C MET A 149 -24.50 -2.79 -10.60
N LYS A 150 -23.94 -2.97 -11.77
CA LYS A 150 -23.86 -4.24 -12.52
C LYS A 150 -22.47 -4.48 -13.09
N ALA A 151 -22.31 -5.64 -13.74
CA ALA A 151 -21.06 -6.04 -14.38
C ALA A 151 -20.56 -5.03 -15.42
N ASP A 152 -21.46 -4.36 -16.14
CA ASP A 152 -21.10 -3.33 -17.13
C ASP A 152 -20.36 -2.16 -16.48
N ASP A 153 -20.73 -1.77 -15.25
CA ASP A 153 -20.06 -0.70 -14.49
C ASP A 153 -18.64 -1.10 -14.08
N VAL A 154 -18.47 -2.35 -13.67
CA VAL A 154 -17.15 -2.90 -13.33
C VAL A 154 -16.25 -2.95 -14.56
N VAL A 155 -16.76 -3.49 -15.68
CA VAL A 155 -16.02 -3.55 -16.96
C VAL A 155 -15.59 -2.14 -17.39
N ALA A 156 -16.52 -1.18 -17.39
CA ALA A 156 -16.23 0.18 -17.82
C ALA A 156 -15.23 0.88 -16.88
N SER A 157 -15.34 0.68 -15.55
CA SER A 157 -14.43 1.28 -14.57
C SER A 157 -13.01 0.76 -14.75
N ILE A 158 -12.83 -0.56 -14.81
CA ILE A 158 -11.50 -1.17 -14.92
C ILE A 158 -10.90 -0.93 -16.31
N ASP A 159 -11.67 -1.02 -17.39
CA ASP A 159 -11.19 -0.72 -18.75
C ASP A 159 -10.73 0.73 -18.88
N ARG A 160 -11.39 1.66 -18.18
CA ARG A 160 -10.97 3.08 -18.14
C ARG A 160 -9.61 3.25 -17.49
N LEU A 161 -9.34 2.50 -16.41
CA LEU A 161 -8.06 2.51 -15.72
C LEU A 161 -6.95 1.79 -16.49
N ALA A 162 -7.29 0.73 -17.23
CA ALA A 162 -6.36 -0.07 -18.02
C ALA A 162 -6.08 0.51 -19.42
N ASP A 163 -6.79 1.58 -19.84
CA ASP A 163 -6.55 2.24 -21.12
C ASP A 163 -5.34 3.19 -21.04
N PRO A 164 -4.23 2.92 -21.76
CA PRO A 164 -3.05 3.78 -21.76
C PRO A 164 -3.35 5.23 -22.17
N LYS A 165 -4.41 5.45 -22.96
CA LYS A 165 -4.81 6.80 -23.43
C LYS A 165 -5.29 7.70 -22.29
N ASN A 166 -5.72 7.12 -21.18
CA ASN A 166 -6.25 7.86 -20.03
C ASN A 166 -5.15 8.25 -19.03
N SER A 167 -3.90 7.80 -19.23
CA SER A 167 -2.76 8.08 -18.34
C SER A 167 -3.08 7.82 -16.87
N SER A 168 -3.80 6.72 -16.59
CA SER A 168 -4.23 6.36 -15.25
C SER A 168 -3.03 6.02 -14.35
N ASN A 169 -3.06 6.43 -13.08
CA ASN A 169 -2.09 5.98 -12.09
C ASN A 169 -2.13 4.46 -11.86
N ALA A 170 -3.30 3.84 -12.07
CA ALA A 170 -3.46 2.39 -12.00
C ALA A 170 -2.70 1.62 -13.09
N LEU A 171 -2.24 2.27 -14.16
CA LEU A 171 -1.41 1.61 -15.19
C LEU A 171 -0.16 0.99 -14.61
N SER A 172 0.46 1.61 -13.59
CA SER A 172 1.62 1.06 -12.91
C SER A 172 1.33 -0.29 -12.22
N VAL A 173 0.07 -0.51 -11.83
CA VAL A 173 -0.41 -1.76 -11.22
C VAL A 173 -0.78 -2.78 -12.30
N PHE A 174 -1.41 -2.35 -13.38
CA PHE A 174 -1.97 -3.23 -14.42
C PHE A 174 -0.98 -3.61 -15.53
N THR A 175 0.05 -2.81 -15.77
CA THR A 175 1.01 -3.06 -16.87
C THR A 175 1.62 -4.46 -16.79
N GLY A 176 1.51 -5.22 -17.89
CA GLY A 176 2.00 -6.58 -18.01
C GLY A 176 1.05 -7.66 -17.46
N TYR A 177 -0.12 -7.26 -16.93
CA TYR A 177 -1.11 -8.20 -16.38
C TYR A 177 -2.53 -7.97 -16.90
N LEU A 178 -3.01 -6.73 -16.96
CA LEU A 178 -4.38 -6.44 -17.36
C LEU A 178 -4.42 -5.29 -18.36
N GLN A 179 -4.97 -5.54 -19.54
CA GLN A 179 -5.18 -4.56 -20.59
C GLN A 179 -6.66 -4.18 -20.72
N LYS A 180 -6.92 -3.02 -21.33
CA LYS A 180 -8.28 -2.63 -21.73
C LYS A 180 -8.94 -3.72 -22.55
N GLY A 181 -10.18 -4.05 -22.21
CA GLY A 181 -10.96 -5.10 -22.85
C GLY A 181 -10.67 -6.52 -22.34
N ALA A 182 -9.79 -6.68 -21.36
CA ALA A 182 -9.54 -7.97 -20.73
C ALA A 182 -10.51 -8.27 -19.58
N THR A 183 -11.24 -7.25 -19.08
CA THR A 183 -12.36 -7.43 -18.16
C THR A 183 -13.62 -7.82 -18.93
N LYS A 184 -14.23 -8.95 -18.60
CA LYS A 184 -15.37 -9.52 -19.34
C LYS A 184 -16.60 -9.66 -18.45
N LYS A 185 -17.73 -9.19 -18.95
CA LYS A 185 -19.05 -9.50 -18.38
C LYS A 185 -19.41 -10.95 -18.73
N VAL A 186 -19.73 -11.76 -17.74
CA VAL A 186 -20.28 -13.12 -17.92
C VAL A 186 -21.81 -13.06 -17.82
N ASP A 187 -22.31 -12.41 -16.78
CA ASP A 187 -23.72 -12.07 -16.57
C ASP A 187 -23.82 -10.73 -15.82
N ASP A 188 -25.03 -10.29 -15.46
CA ASP A 188 -25.23 -8.99 -14.79
C ASP A 188 -24.49 -8.84 -13.45
N TYR A 189 -24.10 -9.96 -12.82
CA TYR A 189 -23.45 -9.98 -11.49
C TYR A 189 -22.20 -10.87 -11.47
N THR A 190 -21.62 -11.15 -12.65
CA THR A 190 -20.38 -11.92 -12.73
C THR A 190 -19.45 -11.27 -13.74
N VAL A 191 -18.21 -11.02 -13.33
CA VAL A 191 -17.13 -10.54 -14.21
C VAL A 191 -15.95 -11.50 -14.16
N GLU A 192 -15.24 -11.58 -15.29
CA GLU A 192 -13.96 -12.28 -15.38
C GLU A 192 -12.87 -11.31 -15.83
N PHE A 193 -11.70 -11.46 -15.22
CA PHE A 193 -10.48 -10.76 -15.60
C PHE A 193 -9.54 -11.76 -16.24
N HIS A 194 -9.24 -11.54 -17.52
CA HIS A 194 -8.34 -12.38 -18.31
C HIS A 194 -6.97 -11.72 -18.37
N LEU A 195 -6.01 -12.27 -17.65
CA LEU A 195 -4.69 -11.67 -17.49
C LEU A 195 -3.74 -12.10 -18.60
N ASP A 196 -2.84 -11.20 -19.00
CA ASP A 196 -1.77 -11.48 -19.97
C ASP A 196 -0.71 -12.45 -19.41
N ALA A 197 -0.57 -12.49 -18.09
CA ALA A 197 0.31 -13.41 -17.37
C ALA A 197 -0.30 -13.81 -16.02
N PRO A 198 -0.01 -15.01 -15.50
CA PRO A 198 -0.48 -15.43 -14.19
C PRO A 198 -0.11 -14.45 -13.09
N ASN A 199 -1.07 -14.16 -12.19
CA ASN A 199 -0.85 -13.32 -11.04
C ASN A 199 -1.62 -13.85 -9.81
N GLY A 200 -0.91 -14.48 -8.88
CA GLY A 200 -1.49 -15.03 -7.65
C GLY A 200 -2.00 -13.97 -6.66
N ASN A 201 -1.68 -12.70 -6.88
CA ASN A 201 -2.08 -11.58 -6.04
C ASN A 201 -3.09 -10.63 -6.72
N PHE A 202 -3.67 -11.03 -7.84
CA PHE A 202 -4.53 -10.18 -8.66
C PHE A 202 -5.67 -9.49 -7.90
N PRO A 203 -6.38 -10.11 -6.92
CA PRO A 203 -7.45 -9.43 -6.20
C PRO A 203 -7.05 -8.12 -5.53
N TYR A 204 -5.79 -7.95 -5.13
CA TYR A 204 -5.30 -6.65 -4.62
C TYR A 204 -5.29 -5.56 -5.70
N MET A 205 -5.10 -5.92 -6.97
CA MET A 205 -5.07 -4.95 -8.08
C MET A 205 -6.43 -4.30 -8.37
N VAL A 206 -7.52 -4.92 -7.91
CA VAL A 206 -8.91 -4.45 -8.06
C VAL A 206 -9.60 -4.22 -6.71
N SER A 207 -8.81 -4.12 -5.65
CA SER A 207 -9.23 -3.79 -4.28
C SER A 207 -8.92 -2.34 -3.92
N SER A 208 -9.20 -1.97 -2.67
CA SER A 208 -8.80 -0.67 -2.09
C SER A 208 -7.29 -0.44 -2.05
N ASP A 209 -6.46 -1.46 -2.25
CA ASP A 209 -5.01 -1.34 -2.41
C ASP A 209 -4.62 -0.61 -3.73
N ASN A 210 -5.44 -0.73 -4.75
CA ASN A 210 -5.40 0.13 -5.92
C ASN A 210 -6.46 1.22 -5.77
N TYR A 211 -6.10 2.31 -5.13
CA TYR A 211 -6.99 3.40 -4.74
C TYR A 211 -7.79 4.04 -5.87
N ASN A 212 -7.39 3.84 -7.13
CA ASN A 212 -8.14 4.29 -8.30
C ASN A 212 -9.23 3.30 -8.73
N ALA A 213 -9.21 2.04 -8.24
CA ALA A 213 -10.10 0.98 -8.69
C ALA A 213 -11.51 1.03 -8.08
N ILE A 214 -12.02 2.23 -7.76
CA ILE A 214 -13.44 2.40 -7.38
C ILE A 214 -14.35 2.10 -8.57
N ILE A 215 -15.52 1.57 -8.26
CA ILE A 215 -16.53 1.30 -9.29
C ILE A 215 -17.47 2.50 -9.42
N ILE A 216 -17.57 3.01 -10.62
CA ILE A 216 -18.41 4.16 -11.01
C ILE A 216 -19.31 3.77 -12.16
N PRO A 217 -20.41 4.51 -12.43
CA PRO A 217 -21.32 4.19 -13.52
C PRO A 217 -20.63 4.04 -14.88
N ALA A 218 -21.10 3.10 -15.70
CA ALA A 218 -20.55 2.84 -17.02
C ALA A 218 -20.65 4.05 -17.95
N ASP A 219 -21.68 4.86 -17.78
CA ASP A 219 -21.95 6.09 -18.55
C ASP A 219 -21.20 7.33 -18.06
N TYR A 220 -20.28 7.19 -17.09
CA TYR A 220 -19.44 8.26 -16.57
C TYR A 220 -18.63 8.99 -17.66
N LYS A 221 -18.62 10.33 -17.65
CA LYS A 221 -18.07 11.18 -18.72
C LYS A 221 -16.97 12.16 -18.28
N GLY A 222 -16.37 11.99 -17.10
CA GLY A 222 -15.25 12.83 -16.66
C GLY A 222 -15.65 14.10 -15.90
N ASP A 223 -16.66 14.02 -15.03
CA ASP A 223 -17.12 15.15 -14.21
C ASP A 223 -17.30 14.77 -12.74
N PHE A 224 -16.40 13.94 -12.21
CA PHE A 224 -16.54 13.35 -10.89
C PHE A 224 -16.67 14.40 -9.76
N GLU A 225 -15.88 15.48 -9.80
CA GLU A 225 -15.96 16.57 -8.82
C GLU A 225 -17.33 17.26 -8.74
N LYS A 226 -18.16 17.15 -9.78
CA LYS A 226 -19.50 17.74 -9.78
C LYS A 226 -20.54 16.82 -9.15
N THR A 227 -20.33 15.52 -9.27
CA THR A 227 -21.34 14.51 -8.94
C THR A 227 -20.98 13.67 -7.74
N PHE A 228 -19.70 13.36 -7.55
CA PHE A 228 -19.20 12.38 -6.57
C PHE A 228 -20.08 11.14 -6.54
N ASN A 229 -20.43 10.64 -7.74
CA ASN A 229 -21.36 9.54 -7.88
C ASN A 229 -20.68 8.19 -7.70
N GLY A 230 -20.83 7.62 -6.52
CA GLY A 230 -20.32 6.32 -6.10
C GLY A 230 -21.41 5.49 -5.43
N THR A 231 -21.01 4.41 -4.74
CA THR A 231 -21.90 3.47 -4.03
C THR A 231 -21.78 3.56 -2.52
N GLY A 232 -20.90 4.41 -2.01
CA GLY A 232 -20.43 4.46 -0.63
C GLY A 232 -21.44 4.95 0.40
N PRO A 233 -21.05 4.89 1.70
CA PRO A 233 -21.91 5.20 2.84
C PRO A 233 -22.23 6.68 3.02
N PHE A 234 -21.56 7.57 2.30
CA PHE A 234 -21.80 9.01 2.34
C PHE A 234 -22.04 9.56 0.93
N LYS A 235 -22.91 10.58 0.84
CA LYS A 235 -23.24 11.34 -0.38
C LYS A 235 -22.70 12.74 -0.27
N LEU A 236 -22.18 13.30 -1.37
CA LEU A 236 -21.72 14.69 -1.39
C LEU A 236 -22.88 15.64 -1.04
N GLU A 237 -22.65 16.54 -0.12
CA GLU A 237 -23.51 17.69 0.14
C GLU A 237 -22.91 18.96 -0.47
N LYS A 238 -21.62 19.21 -0.25
CA LYS A 238 -20.92 20.38 -0.81
C LYS A 238 -19.44 20.08 -0.99
N TYR A 239 -18.90 20.47 -2.12
CA TYR A 239 -17.45 20.53 -2.37
C TYR A 239 -17.06 21.94 -2.79
N THR A 240 -16.04 22.48 -2.14
CA THR A 240 -15.45 23.79 -2.48
C THR A 240 -13.96 23.58 -2.65
N PRO A 241 -13.43 23.58 -3.89
CA PRO A 241 -12.02 23.34 -4.17
C PRO A 241 -11.12 24.21 -3.29
N LYS A 242 -10.04 23.63 -2.76
CA LYS A 242 -9.05 24.25 -1.88
C LYS A 242 -9.57 24.71 -0.50
N VAL A 243 -10.85 24.58 -0.21
CA VAL A 243 -11.47 25.00 1.07
C VAL A 243 -11.90 23.80 1.89
N GLY A 244 -12.71 22.90 1.32
CA GLY A 244 -13.23 21.75 2.05
C GLY A 244 -14.39 21.07 1.34
N ALA A 245 -14.91 20.04 2.01
CA ALA A 245 -16.06 19.27 1.56
C ALA A 245 -16.96 18.89 2.72
N SER A 246 -18.23 18.65 2.45
CA SER A 246 -19.15 18.01 3.38
C SER A 246 -19.95 16.92 2.70
N PHE A 247 -20.17 15.85 3.45
CA PHE A 247 -20.94 14.69 2.99
C PHE A 247 -21.98 14.36 4.06
N VAL A 248 -23.14 13.90 3.62
CA VAL A 248 -24.23 13.41 4.46
C VAL A 248 -24.35 11.90 4.35
N ARG A 249 -24.87 11.26 5.40
CA ARG A 249 -25.11 9.83 5.39
C ARG A 249 -25.97 9.40 4.20
N ASN A 250 -25.59 8.31 3.55
CA ASN A 250 -26.42 7.63 2.55
C ASN A 250 -27.41 6.70 3.25
N ASP A 251 -28.65 7.11 3.42
CA ASP A 251 -29.68 6.29 4.07
C ASP A 251 -30.12 5.08 3.23
N ASP A 252 -29.82 5.08 1.92
CA ASP A 252 -30.07 3.98 0.98
C ASP A 252 -28.84 3.08 0.79
N TYR A 253 -27.83 3.22 1.65
CA TYR A 253 -26.61 2.41 1.57
C TYR A 253 -26.91 0.92 1.71
N TRP A 254 -26.29 0.10 0.85
CA TRP A 254 -26.50 -1.35 0.80
C TRP A 254 -25.97 -2.10 2.04
N GLY A 255 -25.01 -1.52 2.74
CA GLY A 255 -24.38 -2.07 3.94
C GLY A 255 -25.00 -1.53 5.23
N GLU A 256 -24.24 -1.62 6.32
CA GLU A 256 -24.64 -1.00 7.60
C GLU A 256 -24.62 0.54 7.47
N LYS A 257 -25.71 1.20 7.85
CA LYS A 257 -25.78 2.67 7.84
C LYS A 257 -24.66 3.28 8.66
N ALA A 258 -24.05 4.36 8.16
CA ALA A 258 -23.05 5.09 8.88
C ALA A 258 -23.59 5.63 10.21
N LEU A 259 -22.75 5.64 11.26
CA LEU A 259 -23.09 6.23 12.55
C LEU A 259 -23.14 7.77 12.49
N PRO A 260 -22.15 8.46 11.87
CA PRO A 260 -22.25 9.91 11.67
C PRO A 260 -23.39 10.26 10.71
N ASP A 261 -24.11 11.34 11.02
CA ASP A 261 -25.05 11.93 10.07
C ASP A 261 -24.31 12.71 8.97
N ARG A 262 -23.09 13.17 9.29
CA ARG A 262 -22.33 14.08 8.45
C ARG A 262 -20.82 13.91 8.67
N THR A 263 -20.03 14.10 7.61
CA THR A 263 -18.58 14.27 7.68
C THR A 263 -18.20 15.61 7.03
N GLU A 264 -17.32 16.36 7.67
CA GLU A 264 -16.85 17.67 7.20
C GLU A 264 -15.33 17.64 7.08
N PHE A 265 -14.83 18.09 5.94
CA PHE A 265 -13.41 18.13 5.64
C PHE A 265 -12.98 19.58 5.46
N THR A 266 -11.96 19.98 6.20
CA THR A 266 -11.28 21.28 6.03
C THR A 266 -9.90 21.02 5.42
N PHE A 267 -9.59 21.70 4.32
CA PHE A 267 -8.32 21.57 3.64
C PHE A 267 -7.30 22.58 4.15
N PHE A 268 -6.10 22.09 4.42
CA PHE A 268 -4.98 22.88 4.90
C PHE A 268 -3.78 22.75 3.96
N GLY A 269 -3.08 23.84 3.75
CA GLY A 269 -1.84 23.83 2.93
C GLY A 269 -0.61 23.31 3.67
N ASP A 270 -0.69 23.19 5.03
CA ASP A 270 0.43 22.79 5.88
C ASP A 270 -0.07 21.98 7.08
N ILE A 271 0.81 21.15 7.65
CA ILE A 271 0.49 20.31 8.81
C ILE A 271 0.35 21.12 10.12
N GLN A 272 1.07 22.21 10.30
CA GLN A 272 1.04 22.98 11.55
C GLN A 272 -0.34 23.58 11.86
N PRO A 273 -1.05 24.22 10.91
CA PRO A 273 -2.44 24.62 11.12
C PRO A 273 -3.39 23.45 11.44
N MET A 274 -3.18 22.25 10.88
CA MET A 274 -3.98 21.06 11.21
C MET A 274 -3.80 20.67 12.68
N ILE A 275 -2.55 20.68 13.17
CA ILE A 275 -2.21 20.38 14.57
C ILE A 275 -2.92 21.35 15.50
N LEU A 276 -2.84 22.65 15.23
CA LEU A 276 -3.51 23.67 16.02
C LEU A 276 -5.04 23.52 15.99
N ALA A 277 -5.61 23.17 14.83
CA ALA A 277 -7.05 22.94 14.69
C ALA A 277 -7.52 21.73 15.51
N LEU A 278 -6.73 20.65 15.58
CA LEU A 278 -7.04 19.49 16.41
C LEU A 278 -6.94 19.83 17.90
N GLN A 279 -5.86 20.50 18.33
CA GLN A 279 -5.68 20.94 19.71
C GLN A 279 -6.76 21.93 20.16
N GLY A 280 -7.18 22.83 19.26
CA GLY A 280 -8.30 23.77 19.46
C GLY A 280 -9.68 23.13 19.32
N ARG A 281 -9.78 21.81 19.08
CA ARG A 281 -11.04 21.08 18.86
C ARG A 281 -11.90 21.64 17.72
N GLN A 282 -11.29 22.30 16.75
CA GLN A 282 -11.95 22.74 15.51
C GLN A 282 -12.16 21.56 14.56
N VAL A 283 -11.25 20.58 14.58
CA VAL A 283 -11.37 19.30 13.89
C VAL A 283 -11.26 18.15 14.89
N ASP A 284 -11.73 16.97 14.49
CA ASP A 284 -11.78 15.77 15.31
C ASP A 284 -10.71 14.76 14.91
N VAL A 285 -10.24 14.84 13.65
CA VAL A 285 -9.30 13.91 13.03
C VAL A 285 -8.30 14.68 12.16
N ILE A 286 -7.02 14.32 12.23
CA ILE A 286 -6.02 14.60 11.18
C ILE A 286 -5.77 13.31 10.42
N ASN A 287 -6.02 13.32 9.11
CA ASN A 287 -5.94 12.11 8.26
C ASN A 287 -4.55 11.46 8.29
N GLN A 288 -3.51 12.24 8.02
CA GLN A 288 -2.12 11.77 7.99
C GLN A 288 -1.25 12.70 8.83
N LEU A 289 -0.53 12.13 9.79
CA LEU A 289 0.36 12.85 10.68
C LEU A 289 1.82 12.43 10.43
N PRO A 290 2.68 13.29 9.88
CA PRO A 290 4.11 13.03 9.79
C PRO A 290 4.72 12.90 11.20
N VAL A 291 5.71 12.01 11.35
CA VAL A 291 6.27 11.69 12.68
C VAL A 291 6.98 12.90 13.29
N LEU A 292 7.86 13.57 12.53
CA LEU A 292 8.65 14.71 13.05
C LEU A 292 7.79 15.95 13.25
N ALA A 293 6.98 16.32 12.26
CA ALA A 293 6.10 17.48 12.37
C ALA A 293 5.02 17.29 13.43
N GLY A 294 4.58 16.05 13.65
CA GLY A 294 3.54 15.67 14.61
C GLY A 294 3.99 15.43 16.04
N VAL A 295 5.27 15.63 16.37
CA VAL A 295 5.83 15.34 17.72
C VAL A 295 5.01 15.93 18.86
N ALA A 296 4.45 17.13 18.68
CA ALA A 296 3.61 17.80 19.69
C ALA A 296 2.35 16.98 20.04
N LEU A 297 1.76 16.26 19.07
CA LEU A 297 0.57 15.43 19.25
C LEU A 297 0.89 14.03 19.75
N LEU A 298 2.08 13.49 19.47
CA LEU A 298 2.45 12.12 19.87
C LEU A 298 2.41 11.89 21.38
N ASN A 299 2.55 12.96 22.17
CA ASN A 299 2.53 12.90 23.65
C ASN A 299 1.39 13.76 24.26
N ASP A 300 0.46 14.26 23.45
CA ASP A 300 -0.68 15.07 23.93
C ASP A 300 -1.74 14.12 24.55
N PRO A 301 -2.08 14.28 25.87
CA PRO A 301 -3.07 13.43 26.52
C PRO A 301 -4.49 13.60 25.98
N ASN A 302 -4.76 14.67 25.22
CA ASN A 302 -6.05 14.94 24.60
C ASN A 302 -6.18 14.40 23.18
N VAL A 303 -5.17 13.65 22.70
CA VAL A 303 -5.10 13.08 21.36
C VAL A 303 -4.81 11.60 21.44
N ASP A 304 -5.51 10.81 20.64
CA ASP A 304 -5.21 9.41 20.40
C ASP A 304 -4.52 9.26 19.03
N ILE A 305 -3.40 8.54 18.99
CA ILE A 305 -2.68 8.27 17.74
C ILE A 305 -2.98 6.84 17.28
N LEU A 306 -3.65 6.75 16.15
CA LEU A 306 -3.86 5.48 15.44
C LEU A 306 -2.63 5.22 14.56
N SER A 307 -1.90 4.15 14.85
CA SER A 307 -0.66 3.78 14.15
C SER A 307 -0.87 2.47 13.41
N LEU A 308 -0.83 2.52 12.08
CA LEU A 308 -0.91 1.36 11.22
C LEU A 308 0.49 0.96 10.74
N LYS A 309 0.82 -0.33 10.87
CA LYS A 309 1.99 -0.88 10.21
C LYS A 309 1.79 -0.81 8.71
N SER A 310 2.75 -0.24 8.01
CA SER A 310 2.70 -0.11 6.57
C SER A 310 3.97 -0.68 5.92
N VAL A 311 3.95 -0.77 4.62
CA VAL A 311 5.12 -1.08 3.78
C VAL A 311 5.58 0.14 3.00
N ALA A 312 4.98 1.30 3.29
CA ALA A 312 5.46 2.56 2.77
C ALA A 312 6.90 2.80 3.23
N HIS A 313 7.73 3.28 2.33
CA HIS A 313 9.17 3.42 2.57
C HIS A 313 9.77 4.51 1.70
N GLN A 314 10.93 4.95 2.12
CA GLN A 314 11.74 5.91 1.40
C GLN A 314 12.95 5.15 0.83
N GLN A 315 12.86 4.78 -0.45
CA GLN A 315 13.85 3.95 -1.13
C GLN A 315 15.04 4.79 -1.57
N VAL A 316 16.24 4.43 -1.14
CA VAL A 316 17.48 4.99 -1.70
C VAL A 316 17.88 4.16 -2.91
N HIS A 317 18.10 4.79 -4.05
CA HIS A 317 18.66 4.13 -5.24
C HIS A 317 20.08 4.60 -5.53
N MET A 318 20.86 3.76 -6.20
CA MET A 318 22.20 4.02 -6.71
C MET A 318 22.30 3.51 -8.14
N ARG A 319 22.78 4.34 -9.08
CA ARG A 319 22.88 4.00 -10.51
C ARG A 319 23.84 2.84 -10.72
N THR A 320 23.33 1.63 -10.97
CA THR A 320 24.14 0.42 -11.13
C THR A 320 24.92 0.36 -12.44
N ASP A 321 24.63 1.25 -13.36
CA ASP A 321 25.28 1.40 -14.67
C ASP A 321 26.35 2.52 -14.70
N MET A 322 26.58 3.22 -13.57
CA MET A 322 27.53 4.34 -13.47
C MET A 322 28.58 4.11 -12.38
N ASP A 323 29.83 4.50 -12.65
CA ASP A 323 30.90 4.52 -11.65
C ASP A 323 30.62 5.60 -10.58
N PRO A 324 30.93 5.34 -9.31
CA PRO A 324 31.51 4.12 -8.76
C PRO A 324 30.47 3.06 -8.38
N PHE A 325 29.18 3.33 -8.56
CA PHE A 325 28.07 2.46 -8.12
C PHE A 325 27.87 1.23 -9.02
N LYS A 326 28.54 1.14 -10.16
CA LYS A 326 28.58 -0.06 -10.99
C LYS A 326 29.10 -1.26 -10.20
N ASP A 327 30.05 -1.04 -9.30
CA ASP A 327 30.56 -2.08 -8.41
C ASP A 327 29.61 -2.33 -7.23
N PRO A 328 29.04 -3.54 -7.07
CA PRO A 328 28.14 -3.85 -5.97
C PRO A 328 28.80 -3.74 -4.58
N ARG A 329 30.14 -3.83 -4.50
CA ARG A 329 30.88 -3.67 -3.24
C ARG A 329 30.73 -2.25 -2.69
N VAL A 330 30.74 -1.24 -3.56
CA VAL A 330 30.50 0.17 -3.18
C VAL A 330 29.08 0.35 -2.64
N ARG A 331 28.09 -0.19 -3.33
CA ARG A 331 26.68 -0.10 -2.91
C ARG A 331 26.45 -0.79 -1.57
N ARG A 332 27.05 -1.99 -1.38
CA ARG A 332 27.01 -2.71 -0.08
C ARG A 332 27.71 -1.93 1.02
N ALA A 333 28.84 -1.29 0.76
CA ALA A 333 29.54 -0.47 1.73
C ALA A 333 28.65 0.67 2.25
N ILE A 334 27.93 1.35 1.36
CA ILE A 334 26.95 2.39 1.73
C ILE A 334 25.83 1.79 2.59
N ALA A 335 25.26 0.66 2.20
CA ALA A 335 24.19 0.01 2.96
C ALA A 335 24.64 -0.46 4.35
N LEU A 336 25.91 -0.90 4.49
CA LEU A 336 26.52 -1.28 5.76
C LEU A 336 26.91 -0.09 6.63
N SER A 337 27.06 1.11 6.08
CA SER A 337 27.33 2.31 6.86
C SER A 337 26.11 2.80 7.66
N LEU A 338 24.91 2.38 7.30
CA LEU A 338 23.67 2.85 7.90
C LEU A 338 23.30 2.09 9.19
N ASP A 339 23.07 2.84 10.28
CA ASP A 339 22.49 2.32 11.51
C ASP A 339 20.95 2.40 11.44
N ARG A 340 20.31 1.31 11.03
CA ARG A 340 18.85 1.24 10.86
C ARG A 340 18.11 1.37 12.17
N ASN A 341 18.71 0.97 13.31
CA ASN A 341 18.11 1.16 14.62
C ASN A 341 18.07 2.65 15.00
N LYS A 342 19.09 3.44 14.64
CA LYS A 342 19.06 4.89 14.83
C LYS A 342 18.00 5.55 13.92
N LEU A 343 17.83 5.08 12.69
CA LEU A 343 16.75 5.55 11.81
C LEU A 343 15.38 5.28 12.46
N GLN A 344 15.11 4.04 12.88
CA GLN A 344 13.84 3.67 13.50
C GLN A 344 13.57 4.46 14.78
N LYS A 345 14.53 4.51 15.71
CA LYS A 345 14.33 5.12 17.03
C LYS A 345 14.48 6.65 17.02
N GLY A 346 15.45 7.17 16.27
CA GLY A 346 15.77 8.59 16.21
C GLY A 346 14.86 9.35 15.26
N LEU A 347 14.91 9.00 13.96
CA LEU A 347 14.12 9.68 12.92
C LEU A 347 12.63 9.36 13.07
N MET A 348 12.26 8.08 13.14
CA MET A 348 10.87 7.63 13.13
C MET A 348 10.26 7.48 14.53
N ARG A 349 10.96 7.86 15.61
CA ARG A 349 10.46 7.79 17.00
C ARG A 349 9.84 6.43 17.37
N GLY A 350 10.37 5.32 16.82
CA GLY A 350 9.83 3.98 17.01
C GLY A 350 8.60 3.65 16.13
N ARG A 351 8.17 4.57 15.25
CA ARG A 351 7.00 4.43 14.37
C ARG A 351 7.40 3.88 12.99
N ALA A 352 8.23 2.85 12.98
CA ALA A 352 8.67 2.17 11.76
C ALA A 352 9.10 0.74 12.07
N ALA A 353 9.06 -0.13 11.06
CA ALA A 353 9.76 -1.40 11.04
C ALA A 353 11.13 -1.24 10.36
N LEU A 354 12.10 -2.10 10.69
CA LEU A 354 13.41 -2.09 10.03
C LEU A 354 13.28 -2.56 8.58
N GLY A 355 13.93 -1.86 7.67
CA GLY A 355 14.13 -2.31 6.30
C GLY A 355 15.34 -3.25 6.19
N ASN A 356 15.36 -4.08 5.15
CA ASN A 356 16.45 -5.02 4.87
C ASN A 356 16.80 -5.06 3.36
N ASP A 357 16.89 -3.89 2.77
CA ASP A 357 17.27 -3.65 1.36
C ASP A 357 16.48 -4.47 0.34
N SER A 358 15.23 -4.75 0.67
CA SER A 358 14.27 -5.42 -0.19
C SER A 358 12.85 -4.96 0.12
N PRO A 359 11.88 -5.07 -0.82
CA PRO A 359 10.49 -4.68 -0.58
C PRO A 359 9.72 -5.63 0.35
N PHE A 360 10.33 -6.72 0.81
CA PHE A 360 9.67 -7.70 1.68
C PHE A 360 9.68 -7.25 3.13
N ALA A 361 8.70 -6.41 3.49
CA ALA A 361 8.46 -6.03 4.88
C ALA A 361 7.94 -7.22 5.70
N ALA A 362 8.24 -7.24 7.00
CA ALA A 362 7.81 -8.31 7.91
C ALA A 362 6.27 -8.46 8.02
N VAL A 363 5.50 -7.48 7.57
CA VAL A 363 4.04 -7.55 7.53
C VAL A 363 3.53 -8.47 6.42
N TYR A 364 4.31 -8.68 5.37
CA TYR A 364 3.94 -9.62 4.29
C TYR A 364 4.14 -11.07 4.72
N PRO A 365 3.12 -11.93 4.58
CA PRO A 365 3.23 -13.37 4.92
C PRO A 365 4.26 -14.10 4.07
N SER A 366 4.51 -13.60 2.86
CA SER A 366 5.47 -14.17 1.92
C SER A 366 6.93 -13.77 2.21
N SER A 367 7.19 -12.87 3.15
CA SER A 367 8.56 -12.53 3.55
C SER A 367 9.24 -13.73 4.21
N ASP A 368 10.49 -14.01 3.84
CA ASP A 368 11.28 -15.07 4.47
C ASP A 368 12.00 -14.51 5.71
N PRO A 369 11.57 -14.88 6.94
CA PRO A 369 12.18 -14.37 8.16
C PRO A 369 13.57 -14.98 8.45
N THR A 370 14.00 -15.98 7.67
CA THR A 370 15.33 -16.60 7.83
C THR A 370 16.44 -15.80 7.14
N VAL A 371 16.09 -14.82 6.31
CA VAL A 371 17.07 -13.91 5.70
C VAL A 371 17.63 -12.98 6.79
N PRO A 372 18.94 -12.97 7.02
CA PRO A 372 19.54 -12.20 8.11
C PRO A 372 19.33 -10.70 7.90
N GLN A 373 18.97 -10.00 8.98
CA GLN A 373 18.86 -8.54 8.99
C GLN A 373 20.25 -7.91 8.84
N ARG A 374 20.45 -7.09 7.81
CA ARG A 374 21.69 -6.32 7.65
C ARG A 374 21.88 -5.36 8.81
N GLN A 375 23.02 -5.47 9.48
CA GLN A 375 23.44 -4.59 10.56
C GLN A 375 24.46 -3.56 10.06
N GLN A 376 24.65 -2.48 10.81
CA GLN A 376 25.76 -1.57 10.56
C GLN A 376 27.08 -2.30 10.79
N ASP A 377 28.00 -2.19 9.83
CA ASP A 377 29.38 -2.69 9.94
C ASP A 377 30.34 -1.76 9.18
N LEU A 378 30.85 -0.75 9.88
CA LEU A 378 31.76 0.23 9.31
C LEU A 378 33.12 -0.37 8.95
N LYS A 379 33.54 -1.45 9.62
CA LYS A 379 34.81 -2.13 9.29
C LYS A 379 34.66 -2.82 7.93
N GLN A 380 33.64 -3.67 7.78
CA GLN A 380 33.38 -4.35 6.50
C GLN A 380 33.11 -3.34 5.38
N ALA A 381 32.40 -2.25 5.68
CA ALA A 381 32.14 -1.20 4.68
C ALA A 381 33.44 -0.60 4.13
N LYS A 382 34.43 -0.26 5.00
CA LYS A 382 35.74 0.25 4.59
C LYS A 382 36.54 -0.79 3.80
N GLU A 383 36.53 -2.06 4.22
CA GLU A 383 37.18 -3.15 3.50
C GLU A 383 36.62 -3.32 2.08
N LEU A 384 35.29 -3.19 1.91
CA LEU A 384 34.64 -3.22 0.58
C LEU A 384 35.03 -2.02 -0.28
N MET A 385 35.13 -0.81 0.30
CA MET A 385 35.59 0.40 -0.41
C MET A 385 37.03 0.24 -0.90
N GLU A 386 37.92 -0.27 -0.05
CA GLU A 386 39.33 -0.57 -0.44
C GLU A 386 39.38 -1.63 -1.56
N ALA A 387 38.63 -2.74 -1.41
CA ALA A 387 38.59 -3.79 -2.41
C ALA A 387 38.00 -3.33 -3.76
N ALA A 388 37.13 -2.33 -3.76
CA ALA A 388 36.57 -1.71 -4.95
C ALA A 388 37.51 -0.64 -5.56
N GLY A 389 38.67 -0.35 -4.94
CA GLY A 389 39.63 0.65 -5.42
C GLY A 389 39.23 2.09 -5.14
N VAL A 390 38.25 2.31 -4.27
CA VAL A 390 37.74 3.65 -3.90
C VAL A 390 37.94 3.95 -2.41
N GLY A 391 38.87 3.31 -1.73
CA GLY A 391 39.16 3.48 -0.30
C GLY A 391 39.54 4.90 0.10
N LYS A 392 40.02 5.74 -0.84
CA LYS A 392 40.27 7.18 -0.62
C LYS A 392 38.97 8.00 -0.57
N GLY A 393 37.82 7.36 -0.83
CA GLY A 393 36.53 8.02 -0.93
C GLY A 393 36.31 8.71 -2.28
N PHE A 394 35.13 9.27 -2.43
CA PHE A 394 34.70 10.03 -3.62
C PHE A 394 33.62 11.04 -3.25
N LYS A 395 33.28 11.91 -4.19
CA LYS A 395 32.21 12.89 -4.07
C LYS A 395 31.07 12.52 -5.00
N VAL A 396 29.83 12.60 -4.52
CA VAL A 396 28.61 12.33 -5.30
C VAL A 396 27.45 13.20 -4.81
N THR A 397 26.48 13.46 -5.70
CA THR A 397 25.25 14.18 -5.35
C THR A 397 24.10 13.19 -5.14
N LEU A 398 23.36 13.36 -4.03
CA LEU A 398 22.07 12.73 -3.81
C LEU A 398 20.98 13.73 -4.15
N THR A 399 20.14 13.39 -5.13
CA THR A 399 18.98 14.20 -5.53
C THR A 399 17.69 13.58 -4.98
N THR A 400 16.85 14.39 -4.35
CA THR A 400 15.62 13.91 -3.73
C THR A 400 14.57 15.01 -3.62
N GLU A 401 13.40 14.65 -3.08
CA GLU A 401 12.27 15.54 -2.87
C GLU A 401 12.19 16.06 -1.42
N ARG A 402 11.49 17.19 -1.27
CA ARG A 402 11.07 17.71 0.04
C ARG A 402 9.70 17.14 0.38
N TYR A 403 9.69 15.99 1.02
CA TYR A 403 8.47 15.31 1.44
C TYR A 403 8.69 14.48 2.72
N LEU A 404 7.74 14.54 3.65
CA LEU A 404 7.82 13.85 4.96
C LEU A 404 9.21 13.99 5.59
N GLU A 405 9.81 12.88 6.03
CA GLU A 405 11.12 12.81 6.68
C GLU A 405 12.30 12.60 5.71
N ILE A 406 12.11 12.72 4.40
CA ILE A 406 13.17 12.51 3.39
C ILE A 406 14.36 13.46 3.56
N PRO A 407 14.18 14.78 3.78
CA PRO A 407 15.31 15.68 3.97
C PRO A 407 16.20 15.28 5.14
N GLU A 408 15.62 14.92 6.27
CA GLU A 408 16.33 14.48 7.48
C GLU A 408 16.98 13.11 7.27
N TYR A 409 16.30 12.20 6.55
CA TYR A 409 16.89 10.91 6.17
C TYR A 409 18.11 11.10 5.27
N ALA A 410 18.07 12.00 4.29
CA ALA A 410 19.20 12.32 3.44
C ALA A 410 20.42 12.84 4.24
N VAL A 411 20.18 13.68 5.27
CA VAL A 411 21.24 14.15 6.17
C VAL A 411 21.82 13.00 7.00
N LEU A 412 20.99 12.07 7.47
CA LEU A 412 21.49 10.90 8.21
C LEU A 412 22.32 9.97 7.32
N ILE A 413 21.94 9.79 6.06
CA ILE A 413 22.76 9.05 5.07
C ILE A 413 24.07 9.78 4.82
N GLN A 414 24.04 11.11 4.60
CA GLN A 414 25.25 11.93 4.41
C GLN A 414 26.26 11.73 5.55
N ASN A 415 25.77 11.75 6.79
CA ASN A 415 26.62 11.52 7.95
C ASN A 415 27.17 10.09 8.01
N ALA A 416 26.37 9.09 7.67
CA ALA A 416 26.78 7.70 7.68
C ALA A 416 27.86 7.39 6.63
N VAL A 417 27.67 7.86 5.39
CA VAL A 417 28.62 7.59 4.30
C VAL A 417 29.94 8.37 4.45
N LYS A 418 29.94 9.46 5.21
CA LYS A 418 31.16 10.20 5.57
C LYS A 418 32.16 9.33 6.35
N GLU A 419 31.66 8.41 7.18
CA GLU A 419 32.48 7.46 7.98
C GLU A 419 33.29 6.49 7.09
N ILE A 420 32.88 6.32 5.83
CA ILE A 420 33.54 5.47 4.83
C ILE A 420 34.19 6.30 3.70
N GLY A 421 34.40 7.62 3.92
CA GLY A 421 35.13 8.50 3.02
C GLY A 421 34.31 9.13 1.89
N ILE A 422 32.98 8.94 1.84
CA ILE A 422 32.14 9.51 0.79
C ILE A 422 31.67 10.91 1.19
N THR A 423 31.89 11.89 0.30
CA THR A 423 31.32 13.24 0.43
C THR A 423 30.02 13.30 -0.36
N LEU A 424 28.91 13.43 0.33
CA LEU A 424 27.57 13.46 -0.27
C LEU A 424 27.03 14.89 -0.29
N ASP A 425 26.85 15.47 -1.48
CA ASP A 425 26.11 16.73 -1.64
C ASP A 425 24.62 16.44 -1.73
N LEU A 426 23.80 17.25 -1.06
CA LEU A 426 22.35 17.07 -1.06
C LEU A 426 21.70 18.09 -2.01
N ASN A 427 20.92 17.59 -2.97
CA ASN A 427 20.08 18.37 -3.86
C ASN A 427 18.60 18.04 -3.57
N ILE A 428 17.95 18.85 -2.73
CA ILE A 428 16.58 18.64 -2.26
C ILE A 428 15.65 19.56 -3.05
N LEU A 429 14.80 18.98 -3.88
CA LEU A 429 13.87 19.64 -4.79
C LEU A 429 12.44 19.65 -4.23
N ASP A 430 11.60 20.52 -4.76
CA ASP A 430 10.16 20.38 -4.56
C ASP A 430 9.64 19.16 -5.35
N GLN A 431 8.55 18.52 -4.90
CA GLN A 431 8.01 17.29 -5.50
C GLN A 431 7.75 17.44 -7.00
N GLY A 432 7.18 18.58 -7.43
CA GLY A 432 6.94 18.85 -8.84
C GLY A 432 8.21 18.89 -9.68
N ALA A 433 9.31 19.42 -9.14
CA ALA A 433 10.60 19.44 -9.82
C ALA A 433 11.31 18.08 -9.78
N TYR A 434 11.10 17.29 -8.73
CA TYR A 434 11.69 15.96 -8.61
C TYR A 434 11.03 14.96 -9.57
N TYR A 435 9.71 14.89 -9.58
CA TYR A 435 8.96 13.94 -10.42
C TYR A 435 8.62 14.46 -11.82
N GLY A 436 8.74 15.77 -12.09
CA GLY A 436 8.17 16.50 -13.21
C GLY A 436 8.20 15.79 -14.56
N ASP A 437 9.37 15.45 -15.08
CA ASP A 437 9.53 14.64 -16.29
C ASP A 437 9.89 13.21 -15.91
N ALA A 438 8.90 12.34 -15.69
CA ALA A 438 9.11 10.92 -15.35
C ALA A 438 9.48 10.09 -16.60
N VAL A 439 10.46 10.56 -17.37
CA VAL A 439 10.97 9.92 -18.60
C VAL A 439 12.48 9.74 -18.49
N PHE A 440 12.95 8.51 -18.71
CA PHE A 440 14.37 8.18 -18.70
C PHE A 440 15.19 9.10 -19.64
N GLY A 441 16.34 9.54 -19.15
CA GLY A 441 17.25 10.47 -19.82
C GLY A 441 16.96 11.94 -19.55
N LYS A 442 15.89 12.30 -18.80
CA LYS A 442 15.50 13.69 -18.51
C LYS A 442 14.98 13.91 -17.09
N SER A 443 14.88 12.87 -16.27
CA SER A 443 14.20 12.92 -14.98
C SER A 443 15.17 13.13 -13.82
N ASN A 444 14.88 14.08 -12.94
CA ASN A 444 15.58 14.21 -11.68
C ASN A 444 15.37 12.98 -10.76
N TRP A 445 14.24 12.31 -10.90
CA TRP A 445 13.93 11.09 -10.18
C TRP A 445 14.61 9.85 -10.80
N LEU A 446 14.37 9.60 -12.10
CA LEU A 446 14.75 8.34 -12.74
C LEU A 446 16.25 8.29 -13.14
N ASP A 447 16.93 9.44 -13.25
CA ASP A 447 18.27 9.51 -13.82
C ASP A 447 19.33 10.06 -12.86
N SER A 448 18.96 10.44 -11.63
CA SER A 448 19.94 10.88 -10.64
C SER A 448 20.89 9.74 -10.25
N VAL A 449 22.17 10.07 -10.05
CA VAL A 449 23.21 9.07 -9.73
C VAL A 449 22.92 8.34 -8.43
N MET A 450 22.40 9.07 -7.46
CA MET A 450 21.88 8.56 -6.19
C MET A 450 20.66 9.40 -5.81
N GLY A 451 19.61 8.78 -5.29
CA GLY A 451 18.41 9.51 -4.88
C GLY A 451 17.62 8.79 -3.81
N ILE A 452 16.64 9.50 -3.24
CA ILE A 452 15.63 8.95 -2.34
C ILE A 452 14.26 9.23 -2.93
N THR A 453 13.43 8.21 -3.03
CA THR A 453 12.08 8.28 -3.58
C THR A 453 11.08 7.75 -2.58
N ASP A 454 9.96 8.44 -2.39
CA ASP A 454 8.86 7.96 -1.58
C ASP A 454 8.04 6.89 -2.33
N TYR A 455 7.75 5.81 -1.66
CA TYR A 455 6.87 4.76 -2.14
C TYR A 455 5.75 4.50 -1.12
N GLY A 456 4.52 4.74 -1.52
CA GLY A 456 3.31 4.52 -0.71
C GLY A 456 3.08 3.05 -0.39
N HIS A 457 2.16 2.78 0.53
CA HIS A 457 1.79 1.41 0.93
C HIS A 457 1.23 0.59 -0.24
N ARG A 458 1.45 -0.72 -0.19
CA ARG A 458 0.81 -1.72 -1.06
C ARG A 458 0.52 -2.99 -0.26
N GLY A 459 -0.64 -3.60 -0.48
CA GLY A 459 -1.03 -4.86 0.17
C GLY A 459 -0.13 -6.04 -0.21
N VAL A 460 0.51 -5.97 -1.38
CA VAL A 460 1.45 -6.98 -1.89
C VAL A 460 2.68 -6.34 -2.52
N PRO A 461 3.85 -7.00 -2.55
CA PRO A 461 5.09 -6.40 -3.04
C PRO A 461 5.18 -6.31 -4.57
N ASN A 462 4.18 -6.77 -5.32
CA ASN A 462 4.23 -6.93 -6.79
C ASN A 462 4.69 -5.65 -7.52
N VAL A 463 4.15 -4.49 -7.17
CA VAL A 463 4.49 -3.22 -7.80
C VAL A 463 5.95 -2.87 -7.54
N TYR A 464 6.43 -3.05 -6.29
CA TYR A 464 7.82 -2.77 -5.94
C TYR A 464 8.81 -3.76 -6.56
N LEU A 465 8.38 -5.01 -6.79
CA LEU A 465 9.21 -5.99 -7.50
C LEU A 465 9.32 -5.65 -8.98
N SER A 466 8.25 -5.14 -9.58
CA SER A 466 8.20 -4.91 -11.03
C SER A 466 8.69 -3.51 -11.42
N ALA A 467 8.05 -2.45 -10.95
CA ALA A 467 8.27 -1.10 -11.47
C ALA A 467 9.66 -0.53 -11.15
N PRO A 468 10.18 -0.56 -9.90
CA PRO A 468 11.50 0.01 -9.59
C PRO A 468 12.68 -0.96 -9.71
N LEU A 469 12.46 -2.27 -9.86
CA LEU A 469 13.55 -3.24 -9.72
C LEU A 469 13.74 -4.18 -10.91
N LYS A 470 12.72 -4.45 -11.75
CA LYS A 470 12.94 -5.21 -12.99
C LYS A 470 13.76 -4.42 -14.00
N SER A 471 14.50 -5.13 -14.86
CA SER A 471 15.37 -4.56 -15.89
C SER A 471 14.68 -3.52 -16.78
N GLU A 472 13.40 -3.73 -17.12
CA GLU A 472 12.61 -2.82 -17.94
C GLU A 472 11.51 -2.10 -17.09
N GLY A 473 11.73 -2.00 -15.78
CA GLY A 473 10.79 -1.35 -14.86
C GLY A 473 10.69 0.15 -15.09
N THR A 474 9.47 0.67 -15.17
CA THR A 474 9.20 2.08 -15.48
C THR A 474 9.68 3.07 -14.42
N TRP A 475 9.96 2.59 -13.20
CA TRP A 475 10.48 3.37 -12.08
C TRP A 475 11.90 2.95 -11.66
N ASN A 476 12.61 2.21 -12.53
CA ASN A 476 13.92 1.66 -12.21
C ASN A 476 15.01 2.74 -12.17
N SER A 477 14.94 3.64 -11.20
CA SER A 477 15.93 4.73 -11.01
C SER A 477 17.34 4.22 -10.78
N ALA A 478 17.50 3.00 -10.26
CA ALA A 478 18.80 2.36 -10.10
C ALA A 478 19.39 1.89 -11.45
N HIS A 479 18.63 1.87 -12.52
CA HIS A 479 18.97 1.24 -13.81
C HIS A 479 19.51 -0.19 -13.63
N PHE A 480 18.94 -0.89 -12.63
CA PHE A 480 19.33 -2.24 -12.27
C PHE A 480 18.89 -3.23 -13.34
N LYS A 481 19.81 -4.06 -13.81
CA LYS A 481 19.53 -5.11 -14.80
C LYS A 481 20.12 -6.43 -14.34
N ASN A 482 19.22 -7.38 -13.99
CA ASN A 482 19.60 -8.70 -13.52
C ASN A 482 18.54 -9.73 -13.95
N LYS A 483 18.93 -10.64 -14.84
CA LYS A 483 18.01 -11.66 -15.39
C LYS A 483 17.51 -12.64 -14.35
N ASP A 484 18.33 -12.99 -13.36
CA ASP A 484 17.92 -13.89 -12.28
C ASP A 484 16.87 -13.22 -11.40
N TYR A 485 17.07 -11.93 -11.09
CA TYR A 485 16.06 -11.13 -10.41
C TYR A 485 14.74 -11.08 -11.20
N ASP A 486 14.79 -10.75 -12.50
CA ASP A 486 13.59 -10.64 -13.34
C ASP A 486 12.79 -11.96 -13.37
N THR A 487 13.51 -13.08 -13.44
CA THR A 487 12.92 -14.42 -13.41
C THR A 487 12.28 -14.72 -12.06
N LEU A 488 12.99 -14.45 -10.96
CA LEU A 488 12.47 -14.65 -9.61
C LEU A 488 11.25 -13.77 -9.31
N ALA A 489 11.30 -12.49 -9.69
CA ALA A 489 10.18 -11.57 -9.50
C ALA A 489 8.92 -12.04 -10.26
N SER A 490 9.09 -12.49 -11.52
CA SER A 490 7.98 -13.03 -12.31
C SER A 490 7.43 -14.32 -11.69
N SER A 491 8.30 -15.23 -11.23
CA SER A 491 7.88 -16.47 -10.57
C SER A 491 7.14 -16.23 -9.26
N TYR A 492 7.58 -15.23 -8.47
CA TYR A 492 6.90 -14.83 -7.25
C TYR A 492 5.48 -14.34 -7.53
N ILE A 493 5.33 -13.46 -8.51
CA ILE A 493 4.04 -12.84 -8.86
C ILE A 493 3.06 -13.88 -9.40
N ALA A 494 3.54 -14.83 -10.21
CA ALA A 494 2.72 -15.88 -10.80
C ALA A 494 2.23 -16.92 -9.78
N ALA A 495 2.94 -17.10 -8.67
CA ALA A 495 2.65 -18.16 -7.72
C ALA A 495 1.33 -17.92 -6.96
N LEU A 496 0.43 -18.90 -7.02
CA LEU A 496 -0.80 -18.96 -6.21
C LEU A 496 -0.52 -19.53 -4.81
N ASP A 497 0.48 -20.37 -4.67
CA ASP A 497 0.84 -21.05 -3.43
C ASP A 497 1.73 -20.17 -2.54
N LEU A 498 1.39 -20.05 -1.26
CA LEU A 498 2.11 -19.21 -0.29
C LEU A 498 3.52 -19.72 -0.01
N GLU A 499 3.71 -21.04 0.06
CA GLU A 499 5.03 -21.63 0.32
C GLU A 499 5.98 -21.37 -0.86
N ALA A 500 5.47 -21.49 -2.09
CA ALA A 500 6.22 -21.15 -3.31
C ALA A 500 6.56 -19.64 -3.33
N GLN A 501 5.63 -18.77 -2.93
CA GLN A 501 5.90 -17.35 -2.78
C GLN A 501 7.00 -17.08 -1.74
N LYS A 502 6.95 -17.70 -0.55
CA LYS A 502 7.98 -17.55 0.51
C LYS A 502 9.37 -17.99 0.04
N GLN A 503 9.45 -19.15 -0.58
CA GLN A 503 10.73 -19.66 -1.09
C GLN A 503 11.34 -18.73 -2.12
N THR A 504 10.52 -18.20 -3.03
CA THR A 504 10.98 -17.28 -4.07
C THR A 504 11.33 -15.92 -3.46
N ALA A 505 10.55 -15.42 -2.51
CA ALA A 505 10.84 -14.19 -1.76
C ALA A 505 12.20 -14.28 -1.05
N GLY A 506 12.50 -15.40 -0.38
CA GLY A 506 13.80 -15.60 0.27
C GLY A 506 14.98 -15.55 -0.70
N LYS A 507 14.82 -16.06 -1.92
CA LYS A 507 15.85 -15.94 -2.97
C LYS A 507 16.02 -14.50 -3.44
N ILE A 508 14.90 -13.77 -3.65
CA ILE A 508 14.93 -12.35 -4.04
C ILE A 508 15.59 -11.51 -2.95
N GLN A 509 15.21 -11.71 -1.68
CA GLN A 509 15.78 -10.96 -0.56
C GLN A 509 17.31 -11.13 -0.47
N ARG A 510 17.82 -12.36 -0.62
CA ARG A 510 19.27 -12.64 -0.62
C ARG A 510 19.97 -11.99 -1.80
N LEU A 511 19.40 -12.10 -3.01
CA LEU A 511 19.95 -11.48 -4.22
C LEU A 511 20.03 -9.94 -4.06
N LEU A 512 18.98 -9.31 -3.55
CA LEU A 512 18.98 -7.87 -3.33
C LEU A 512 19.95 -7.43 -2.24
N LEU A 513 20.16 -8.22 -1.19
CA LEU A 513 21.22 -7.97 -0.20
C LEU A 513 22.61 -8.05 -0.83
N GLU A 514 22.84 -8.93 -1.78
CA GLU A 514 24.12 -9.09 -2.47
C GLU A 514 24.35 -7.98 -3.49
N GLU A 515 23.40 -7.74 -4.37
CA GLU A 515 23.50 -6.73 -5.44
C GLU A 515 23.35 -5.29 -4.93
N THR A 516 22.49 -5.08 -3.95
CA THR A 516 22.20 -3.80 -3.30
C THR A 516 21.99 -2.63 -4.29
N PRO A 517 21.09 -2.75 -5.28
CA PRO A 517 20.79 -1.64 -6.18
C PRO A 517 20.05 -0.51 -5.46
N VAL A 518 19.34 -0.88 -4.41
CA VAL A 518 18.52 0.01 -3.57
C VAL A 518 18.73 -0.29 -2.09
N ILE A 519 18.41 0.69 -1.24
CA ILE A 519 18.44 0.53 0.22
C ILE A 519 17.05 0.84 0.77
N PHE A 520 16.53 -0.10 1.56
CA PHE A 520 15.36 0.08 2.40
C PHE A 520 15.84 0.25 3.84
N GLY A 521 15.87 1.49 4.32
CA GLY A 521 16.30 1.80 5.69
C GLY A 521 15.22 1.41 6.71
N TYR A 522 13.97 1.68 6.39
CA TYR A 522 12.81 1.41 7.23
C TYR A 522 11.52 1.40 6.40
N PHE A 523 10.46 0.81 7.01
CA PHE A 523 9.07 0.91 6.58
C PHE A 523 8.32 1.72 7.63
N PHE A 524 7.79 2.89 7.28
CA PHE A 524 7.17 3.78 8.26
C PHE A 524 5.71 3.44 8.53
N ASP A 525 5.27 3.67 9.77
CA ASP A 525 3.88 3.52 10.16
C ASP A 525 3.05 4.68 9.59
N PHE A 526 1.83 4.40 9.14
CA PHE A 526 0.87 5.43 8.81
C PHE A 526 0.17 5.91 10.09
N LEU A 527 0.27 7.19 10.40
CA LEU A 527 -0.30 7.77 11.61
C LEU A 527 -1.51 8.64 11.30
N THR A 528 -2.59 8.44 12.06
CA THR A 528 -3.78 9.28 12.09
C THR A 528 -3.97 9.79 13.51
N ALA A 529 -4.21 11.08 13.69
CA ALA A 529 -4.47 11.66 15.01
C ALA A 529 -5.97 11.92 15.19
N THR A 530 -6.52 11.53 16.35
CA THR A 530 -7.92 11.80 16.70
C THR A 530 -8.02 12.53 18.02
N ALA A 531 -8.96 13.47 18.13
CA ALA A 531 -9.26 14.09 19.41
C ALA A 531 -9.77 13.05 20.41
N LYS A 532 -9.41 13.20 21.69
CA LYS A 532 -9.86 12.29 22.75
C LYS A 532 -11.38 12.20 22.80
N GLY A 533 -11.92 10.98 22.83
CA GLY A 533 -13.36 10.69 22.79
C GLY A 533 -13.92 10.46 21.39
N VAL A 534 -13.12 10.61 20.33
CA VAL A 534 -13.47 10.17 18.97
C VAL A 534 -13.03 8.73 18.81
N THR A 535 -13.96 7.87 18.39
CA THR A 535 -13.73 6.42 18.22
C THR A 535 -14.26 5.95 16.88
N GLY A 536 -13.89 4.73 16.46
CA GLY A 536 -14.42 4.10 15.24
C GLY A 536 -13.87 4.66 13.92
N VAL A 537 -12.91 5.58 13.95
CA VAL A 537 -12.16 6.00 12.76
C VAL A 537 -11.27 4.83 12.32
N GLN A 538 -11.34 4.45 11.05
CA GLN A 538 -10.58 3.34 10.48
C GLN A 538 -9.68 3.85 9.36
N PRO A 539 -8.45 4.30 9.67
CA PRO A 539 -7.50 4.72 8.65
C PRO A 539 -6.95 3.52 7.87
N THR A 540 -6.53 3.77 6.65
CA THR A 540 -5.70 2.86 5.87
C THR A 540 -4.34 3.49 5.62
N ALA A 541 -3.35 2.66 5.32
CA ALA A 541 -2.03 3.18 4.92
C ALA A 541 -2.00 3.76 3.48
N MET A 542 -3.17 3.82 2.83
CA MET A 542 -3.40 4.44 1.52
C MET A 542 -4.02 5.83 1.62
N SER A 543 -3.85 6.52 2.75
CA SER A 543 -4.42 7.85 3.03
C SER A 543 -5.96 7.91 3.00
N GLN A 544 -6.63 6.76 3.12
CA GLN A 544 -8.08 6.66 3.21
C GLN A 544 -8.50 6.59 4.68
N ASN A 545 -9.66 7.14 5.03
CA ASN A 545 -10.26 7.05 6.36
C ASN A 545 -11.72 6.63 6.24
N TYR A 546 -12.04 5.40 6.62
CA TYR A 546 -13.42 4.97 6.74
C TYR A 546 -14.03 5.54 8.02
N LEU A 547 -15.04 6.38 7.85
CA LEU A 547 -15.68 7.14 8.93
C LEU A 547 -17.10 6.63 9.26
N ASP A 548 -17.57 5.62 8.55
CA ASP A 548 -18.91 5.07 8.72
C ASP A 548 -19.18 4.52 10.12
N ARG A 549 -18.12 4.13 10.84
CA ARG A 549 -18.20 3.70 12.26
C ARG A 549 -17.70 4.76 13.23
N ALA A 550 -17.30 5.95 12.76
CA ALA A 550 -16.80 7.00 13.64
C ALA A 550 -17.92 7.56 14.53
N SER A 551 -17.57 7.90 15.77
CA SER A 551 -18.50 8.52 16.72
C SER A 551 -17.77 9.39 17.72
N LYS A 552 -18.49 10.30 18.36
CA LYS A 552 -18.01 11.15 19.46
C LYS A 552 -18.72 10.76 20.76
N ALA A 553 -17.96 10.79 21.87
CA ALA A 553 -18.50 10.59 23.22
C ALA A 553 -19.48 11.68 23.62
#